data_ac30c98545cdb6ed3f4d5f340428b6b5
#
_entry.id   ac30c98545cdb6ed3f4d5f340428b6b5
#
_cell.length_a   1.000
_cell.length_b   1.000
_cell.length_c   1.000
_cell.angle_alpha   90.00
_cell.angle_beta   90.00
_cell.angle_gamma   90.00
#
_symmetry.space_group_name_H-M   'P 1'
#
loop_
_entity.id
_entity.type
_entity.pdbx_description
1 polymer ?
#
loop_
_entity_poly.entity_id
_entity_poly.type
_entity_poly.pdbx_seq_one_letter_code
_entity_poly.pdbx_strand_id
1 'polypeptide(L)'
;MLVGALVLLLVLGVVQLTISLHVRNTLIDSASEGARYGALAGRTPADGAQRTRDLVRGSLSDEYAGQVTAARVKRDGVELVEVRVTAPLPVVGLIGPTGRLTVSGHAIAEDSLP
;
A
#
# COMPACT_ATOMS: atom_id res chain seq x y z
N MET A 1 39.24 9.15 -5.46
CA MET A 1 38.27 9.86 -4.65
C MET A 1 36.95 10.05 -5.37
N LEU A 2 36.95 10.55 -6.61
CA LEU A 2 35.74 10.76 -7.38
C LEU A 2 35.01 9.45 -7.69
N VAL A 3 35.74 8.41 -8.06
CA VAL A 3 35.20 7.09 -8.35
C VAL A 3 34.56 6.48 -7.09
N GLY A 4 35.21 6.64 -5.93
CA GLY A 4 34.68 6.12 -4.68
C GLY A 4 33.36 6.79 -4.29
N ALA A 5 33.29 8.12 -4.47
CA ALA A 5 32.05 8.85 -4.19
C ALA A 5 30.94 8.44 -5.13
N LEU A 6 31.26 8.22 -6.42
CA LEU A 6 30.26 7.79 -7.40
C LEU A 6 29.73 6.39 -7.09
N VAL A 7 30.60 5.48 -6.70
CA VAL A 7 30.20 4.12 -6.31
C VAL A 7 29.30 4.15 -5.08
N LEU A 8 29.65 4.99 -4.09
CA LEU A 8 28.85 5.13 -2.89
C LEU A 8 27.44 5.64 -3.20
N LEU A 9 27.34 6.66 -4.07
CA LEU A 9 26.05 7.18 -4.50
C LEU A 9 25.21 6.11 -5.24
N LEU A 10 25.87 5.33 -6.06
CA LEU A 10 25.20 4.26 -6.79
C LEU A 10 24.65 3.20 -5.84
N VAL A 11 25.44 2.78 -4.86
CA VAL A 11 25.02 1.81 -3.85
C VAL A 11 23.84 2.35 -3.04
N LEU A 12 23.92 3.60 -2.60
CA LEU A 12 22.82 4.22 -1.86
C LEU A 12 21.54 4.27 -2.70
N GLY A 13 21.66 4.61 -3.98
CA GLY A 13 20.52 4.64 -4.89
C GLY A 13 19.84 3.28 -5.04
N VAL A 14 20.65 2.23 -5.17
CA VAL A 14 20.13 0.86 -5.29
C VAL A 14 19.44 0.45 -3.98
N VAL A 15 20.04 0.76 -2.84
CA VAL A 15 19.44 0.43 -1.53
C VAL A 15 18.11 1.16 -1.36
N GLN A 16 18.03 2.44 -1.70
CA GLN A 16 16.79 3.20 -1.60
C GLN A 16 15.70 2.65 -2.52
N LEU A 17 16.07 2.30 -3.74
CA LEU A 17 15.13 1.70 -4.69
C LEU A 17 14.59 0.37 -4.15
N THR A 18 15.46 -0.46 -3.61
CA THR A 18 15.08 -1.76 -3.05
C THR A 18 14.10 -1.59 -1.89
N ILE A 19 14.38 -0.65 -0.98
CA ILE A 19 13.49 -0.37 0.15
C ILE A 19 12.15 0.16 -0.34
N SER A 20 12.14 1.07 -1.30
CA SER A 20 10.91 1.65 -1.85
C SER A 20 10.03 0.58 -2.49
N LEU A 21 10.62 -0.32 -3.26
CA LEU A 21 9.89 -1.43 -3.88
C LEU A 21 9.36 -2.40 -2.83
N HIS A 22 10.14 -2.68 -1.80
CA HIS A 22 9.70 -3.55 -0.70
C HIS A 22 8.49 -2.95 0.02
N VAL A 23 8.55 -1.67 0.37
CA VAL A 23 7.44 -0.98 1.02
C VAL A 23 6.21 -0.99 0.12
N ARG A 24 6.38 -0.64 -1.15
CA ARG A 24 5.27 -0.63 -2.11
C ARG A 24 4.61 -1.98 -2.22
N ASN A 25 5.40 -3.04 -2.38
CA ASN A 25 4.88 -4.40 -2.52
C ASN A 25 4.14 -4.83 -1.26
N THR A 26 4.68 -4.52 -0.09
CA THR A 26 4.04 -4.84 1.19
C THR A 26 2.72 -4.10 1.34
N LEU A 27 2.65 -2.82 0.94
CA LEU A 27 1.42 -2.05 0.99
C LEU A 27 0.37 -2.59 0.03
N ILE A 28 0.77 -2.98 -1.18
CA ILE A 28 -0.14 -3.58 -2.16
C ILE A 28 -0.69 -4.90 -1.63
N ASP A 29 0.16 -5.74 -1.07
CA ASP A 29 -0.25 -7.03 -0.51
C ASP A 29 -1.22 -6.82 0.65
N SER A 30 -0.92 -5.87 1.52
CA SER A 30 -1.79 -5.55 2.66
C SER A 30 -3.14 -5.00 2.20
N ALA A 31 -3.13 -4.10 1.22
CA ALA A 31 -4.38 -3.54 0.66
C ALA A 31 -5.21 -4.62 -0.02
N SER A 32 -4.57 -5.53 -0.75
CA SER A 32 -5.25 -6.64 -1.41
C SER A 32 -5.86 -7.60 -0.41
N GLU A 33 -5.13 -7.94 0.65
CA GLU A 33 -5.65 -8.80 1.71
C GLU A 33 -6.79 -8.11 2.46
N GLY A 34 -6.65 -6.83 2.75
CA GLY A 34 -7.72 -6.04 3.37
C GLY A 34 -8.96 -5.97 2.49
N ALA A 35 -8.78 -5.80 1.19
CA ALA A 35 -9.90 -5.78 0.25
C ALA A 35 -10.64 -7.11 0.22
N ARG A 36 -9.91 -8.22 0.23
CA ARG A 36 -10.51 -9.56 0.31
C ARG A 36 -11.30 -9.74 1.59
N TYR A 37 -10.73 -9.29 2.71
CA TYR A 37 -11.40 -9.38 4.01
C TYR A 37 -12.69 -8.56 4.02
N GLY A 38 -12.63 -7.32 3.53
CA GLY A 38 -13.80 -6.45 3.46
C GLY A 38 -14.85 -6.91 2.44
N ALA A 39 -14.45 -7.74 1.48
CA ALA A 39 -15.34 -8.27 0.46
C ALA A 39 -16.09 -9.52 0.91
N LEU A 40 -15.73 -10.11 2.05
CA LEU A 40 -16.42 -11.30 2.58
C LEU A 40 -17.86 -10.96 2.92
N ALA A 41 -18.74 -11.96 2.77
CA ALA A 41 -20.13 -11.82 3.15
C ALA A 41 -20.23 -11.46 4.63
N GLY A 42 -21.02 -10.44 4.95
CA GLY A 42 -21.17 -9.96 6.32
C GLY A 42 -20.08 -8.99 6.79
N ARG A 43 -19.12 -8.65 5.92
CA ARG A 43 -18.10 -7.66 6.23
C ARG A 43 -18.36 -6.37 5.47
N THR A 44 -17.75 -5.28 5.91
CA THR A 44 -17.88 -3.96 5.31
C THR A 44 -16.54 -3.50 4.76
N PRO A 45 -16.52 -2.48 3.86
CA PRO A 45 -15.26 -1.88 3.46
C PRO A 45 -14.45 -1.34 4.64
N ALA A 46 -15.12 -0.81 5.67
CA ALA A 46 -14.45 -0.34 6.89
C ALA A 46 -13.69 -1.46 7.59
N ASP A 47 -14.24 -2.68 7.61
CA ASP A 47 -13.55 -3.86 8.13
C ASP A 47 -12.29 -4.14 7.33
N GLY A 48 -12.36 -4.00 6.01
CA GLY A 48 -11.21 -4.17 5.12
C GLY A 48 -10.13 -3.12 5.38
N ALA A 49 -10.51 -1.88 5.58
CA ALA A 49 -9.55 -0.81 5.91
C ALA A 49 -8.85 -1.08 7.23
N GLN A 50 -9.58 -1.52 8.24
CA GLN A 50 -9.00 -1.84 9.54
C GLN A 50 -8.05 -3.04 9.44
N ARG A 51 -8.43 -4.07 8.69
CA ARG A 51 -7.56 -5.22 8.44
C ARG A 51 -6.26 -4.79 7.77
N THR A 52 -6.36 -3.89 6.78
CA THR A 52 -5.19 -3.36 6.08
C THR A 52 -4.28 -2.60 7.04
N ARG A 53 -4.85 -1.75 7.91
CA ARG A 53 -4.05 -1.02 8.91
C ARG A 53 -3.30 -1.98 9.82
N ASP A 54 -3.95 -3.02 10.29
CA ASP A 54 -3.33 -4.00 11.18
C ASP A 54 -2.18 -4.72 10.49
N LEU A 55 -2.37 -5.09 9.23
CA LEU A 55 -1.31 -5.76 8.45
C LEU A 55 -0.13 -4.83 8.19
N VAL A 56 -0.39 -3.56 7.85
CA VAL A 56 0.67 -2.59 7.62
C VAL A 56 1.46 -2.31 8.90
N ARG A 57 0.77 -2.14 10.03
CA ARG A 57 1.43 -1.94 11.33
C ARG A 57 2.31 -3.12 11.71
N GLY A 58 1.85 -4.33 11.42
CA GLY A 58 2.61 -5.54 11.72
C GLY A 58 3.82 -5.75 10.82
N SER A 59 3.75 -5.27 9.58
CA SER A 59 4.80 -5.49 8.58
C SER A 59 5.77 -4.32 8.45
N LEU A 60 5.31 -3.10 8.70
CA LEU A 60 6.08 -1.87 8.53
C LEU A 60 6.03 -1.06 9.83
N SER A 61 5.31 0.05 9.83
CA SER A 61 5.15 0.89 11.01
C SER A 61 3.84 1.66 10.94
N ASP A 62 3.48 2.29 12.06
CA ASP A 62 2.23 3.04 12.17
C ASP A 62 2.12 4.19 11.15
N GLU A 63 3.23 4.80 10.80
CA GLU A 63 3.21 5.93 9.86
C GLU A 63 2.74 5.51 8.46
N TYR A 64 2.94 4.25 8.09
CA TYR A 64 2.47 3.73 6.81
C TYR A 64 0.99 3.34 6.84
N ALA A 65 0.40 3.24 8.01
CA ALA A 65 -1.00 2.89 8.19
C ALA A 65 -1.89 4.12 8.44
N GLY A 66 -1.34 5.33 8.34
CA GLY A 66 -2.04 6.56 8.69
C GLY A 66 -3.18 6.94 7.75
N GLN A 67 -3.07 6.60 6.48
CA GLN A 67 -4.07 6.96 5.48
C GLN A 67 -4.51 5.73 4.70
N VAL A 68 -5.49 5.03 5.26
CA VAL A 68 -6.10 3.87 4.62
C VAL A 68 -7.58 4.15 4.47
N THR A 69 -8.07 4.05 3.25
CA THR A 69 -9.50 4.23 2.95
C THR A 69 -10.01 3.00 2.22
N ALA A 70 -11.29 2.74 2.36
CA ALA A 70 -11.94 1.63 1.68
C ALA A 70 -13.33 2.04 1.26
N ALA A 71 -13.77 1.54 0.11
CA ALA A 71 -15.10 1.83 -0.42
C ALA A 71 -15.52 0.70 -1.35
N ARG A 72 -16.83 0.61 -1.57
CA ARG A 72 -17.35 -0.23 -2.64
C ARG A 72 -17.34 0.58 -3.92
N VAL A 73 -16.82 0.00 -4.97
CA VAL A 73 -16.80 0.60 -6.30
C VAL A 73 -17.43 -0.37 -7.28
N LYS A 74 -18.07 0.19 -8.30
CA LYS A 74 -18.72 -0.63 -9.32
C LYS A 74 -17.97 -0.47 -10.63
N ARG A 75 -17.50 -1.58 -11.17
CA ARG A 75 -16.81 -1.60 -12.47
C ARG A 75 -17.39 -2.71 -13.33
N ASP A 76 -17.82 -2.35 -14.53
CA ASP A 76 -18.38 -3.30 -15.49
C ASP A 76 -19.53 -4.13 -14.90
N GLY A 77 -20.35 -3.49 -14.06
CA GLY A 77 -21.48 -4.16 -13.42
C GLY A 77 -21.16 -5.02 -12.21
N VAL A 78 -19.89 -5.09 -11.83
CA VAL A 78 -19.43 -5.88 -10.68
C VAL A 78 -19.07 -4.96 -9.53
N GLU A 79 -19.56 -5.27 -8.33
CA GLU A 79 -19.18 -4.55 -7.12
C GLU A 79 -17.87 -5.09 -6.58
N LEU A 80 -16.94 -4.18 -6.38
CA LEU A 80 -15.62 -4.47 -5.82
C LEU A 80 -15.46 -3.70 -4.52
N VAL A 81 -14.68 -4.26 -3.61
CA VAL A 81 -14.15 -3.51 -2.47
C VAL A 81 -12.78 -3.03 -2.85
N GLU A 82 -12.57 -1.71 -2.81
CA GLU A 82 -11.27 -1.10 -3.09
C GLU A 82 -10.71 -0.58 -1.78
N VAL A 83 -9.50 -0.99 -1.45
CA VAL A 83 -8.74 -0.44 -0.33
C VAL A 83 -7.58 0.36 -0.90
N ARG A 84 -7.47 1.59 -0.47
CA ARG A 84 -6.41 2.51 -0.91
C ARG A 84 -5.57 2.91 0.26
N VAL A 85 -4.25 2.81 0.10
CA VAL A 85 -3.27 3.20 1.12
C VAL A 85 -2.41 4.30 0.53
N THR A 86 -2.30 5.42 1.25
CA THR A 86 -1.37 6.50 0.92
C THR A 86 -0.35 6.58 2.04
N ALA A 87 0.92 6.47 1.68
CA ALA A 87 2.00 6.41 2.64
C ALA A 87 3.17 7.26 2.18
N PRO A 88 4.05 7.71 3.10
CA PRO A 88 5.26 8.43 2.69
C PRO A 88 6.20 7.48 1.96
N LEU A 89 6.91 8.01 0.96
CA LEU A 89 7.96 7.25 0.30
C LEU A 89 9.17 7.16 1.24
N PRO A 90 9.76 5.97 1.41
CA PRO A 90 10.94 5.81 2.26
C PRO A 90 12.21 6.23 1.53
N VAL A 91 12.20 7.39 0.91
CA VAL A 91 13.35 7.94 0.17
C VAL A 91 13.89 9.13 0.92
N VAL A 92 15.18 9.08 1.22
CA VAL A 92 15.89 10.15 1.93
C VAL A 92 16.78 10.87 0.93
N GLY A 93 16.81 12.20 0.97
CA GLY A 93 17.75 12.98 0.17
C GLY A 93 17.06 13.98 -0.74
N LEU A 94 17.48 14.02 -2.01
CA LEU A 94 17.16 15.07 -2.96
C LEU A 94 15.68 15.21 -3.31
N ILE A 95 14.91 14.16 -3.09
CA ILE A 95 13.47 14.21 -3.32
C ILE A 95 12.85 14.76 -2.04
N GLY A 96 12.25 15.92 -2.12
CA GLY A 96 11.70 16.61 -0.97
C GLY A 96 10.62 15.80 -0.24
N PRO A 97 10.07 16.36 0.87
CA PRO A 97 9.14 15.65 1.74
C PRO A 97 7.75 15.41 1.11
N THR A 98 7.56 15.78 -0.14
CA THR A 98 6.29 15.67 -0.83
C THR A 98 6.05 14.30 -1.48
N GLY A 99 7.05 13.42 -1.47
CA GLY A 99 6.90 12.10 -2.07
C GLY A 99 5.92 11.24 -1.30
N ARG A 100 4.79 10.92 -1.92
CA ARG A 100 3.81 9.99 -1.35
C ARG A 100 3.55 8.86 -2.33
N LEU A 101 3.34 7.69 -1.77
CA LEU A 101 3.02 6.50 -2.53
C LEU A 101 1.57 6.14 -2.28
N THR A 102 0.78 6.05 -3.34
CA THR A 102 -0.60 5.58 -3.24
C THR A 102 -0.72 4.25 -3.95
N VAL A 103 -1.21 3.25 -3.24
CA VAL A 103 -1.46 1.93 -3.80
C VAL A 103 -2.89 1.51 -3.48
N SER A 104 -3.41 0.58 -4.24
CA SER A 104 -4.74 0.07 -4.00
C SER A 104 -4.80 -1.45 -4.22
N GLY A 105 -5.73 -2.08 -3.53
CA GLY A 105 -6.07 -3.47 -3.74
C GLY A 105 -7.58 -3.59 -3.94
N HIS A 106 -8.00 -4.58 -4.67
CA HIS A 106 -9.40 -4.80 -5.02
C HIS A 106 -9.79 -6.25 -4.80
N ALA A 107 -11.04 -6.47 -4.43
CA ALA A 107 -11.63 -7.80 -4.38
C ALA A 107 -13.11 -7.71 -4.72
N ILE A 108 -13.64 -8.75 -5.34
CA ILE A 108 -15.06 -8.81 -5.68
C ILE A 108 -15.86 -9.00 -4.39
N ALA A 109 -16.87 -8.15 -4.17
CA ALA A 109 -17.72 -8.27 -3.00
C ALA A 109 -18.54 -9.56 -3.10
N GLU A 110 -18.40 -10.45 -2.14
CA GLU A 110 -19.05 -11.76 -2.17
C GLU A 110 -20.58 -11.67 -2.16
N ASP A 111 -21.12 -10.69 -1.43
CA ASP A 111 -22.57 -10.52 -1.32
C ASP A 111 -23.19 -9.98 -2.61
N SER A 112 -22.40 -9.56 -3.58
CA SER A 112 -22.87 -9.12 -4.89
C SER A 112 -22.87 -10.25 -5.92
N LEU A 113 -22.31 -11.40 -5.58
CA LEU A 113 -22.26 -12.55 -6.49
C LEU A 113 -23.62 -13.24 -6.55
N PRO A 114 -24.02 -13.73 -7.72
CA PRO A 114 -25.28 -14.45 -7.88
C PRO A 114 -25.31 -15.79 -7.16
#